data_7f68e32d140fa14ed3e45317ec020f43
#
_entry.id   7f68e32d140fa14ed3e45317ec020f43
#
_cell.length_a   1.000
_cell.length_b   1.000
_cell.length_c   1.000
_cell.angle_alpha   90.00
_cell.angle_beta   90.00
_cell.angle_gamma   90.00
#
_symmetry.space_group_name_H-M   'P 1'
#
loop_
_entity.id
_entity.type
_entity.pdbx_description
1 polymer ?
#
loop_
_entity_poly.entity_id
_entity_poly.type
_entity_poly.pdbx_seq_one_letter_code
_entity_poly.pdbx_strand_id
1 'polypeptide(L)'
;MFVWLIILANYAKTHSGDDSGIDMDEIMVSQLFIGLGANLTPDGYASPREGCVAAVSALADEGVYLSALSHWYESAPVPISDQPWYLNAVAEATTELDAASTLAALHRIERRFGRIRAERNAARVLDLDLLDFASMVSDASDLVLPHPRLHERAFVLLPLGELCPDWVHPLSGIAIQDLITMIPADQQIRLAG
;
A
#
# COMPACT_ATOMS: atom_id res chain seq x y z
N MET A 1 -19.80 4.57 1.97
CA MET A 1 -21.14 3.94 2.07
C MET A 1 -21.74 3.52 0.72
N PHE A 2 -21.28 4.00 -0.43
CA PHE A 2 -21.82 3.64 -1.76
C PHE A 2 -21.12 2.43 -2.43
N VAL A 3 -19.87 2.16 -2.14
CA VAL A 3 -19.09 1.05 -2.77
C VAL A 3 -19.54 -0.32 -2.28
N TRP A 4 -19.94 -0.44 -1.01
CA TRP A 4 -20.48 -1.68 -0.43
C TRP A 4 -21.74 -2.19 -1.11
N LEU A 5 -22.59 -1.27 -1.59
CA LEU A 5 -23.87 -1.64 -2.23
C LEU A 5 -23.69 -2.23 -3.62
N ILE A 6 -22.61 -1.88 -4.33
CA ILE A 6 -22.35 -2.36 -5.70
C ILE A 6 -21.76 -3.78 -5.69
N ILE A 7 -20.91 -4.10 -4.71
CA ILE A 7 -20.30 -5.44 -4.57
C ILE A 7 -21.38 -6.48 -4.20
N LEU A 8 -22.27 -6.15 -3.25
CA LEU A 8 -23.39 -7.01 -2.88
C LEU A 8 -24.42 -7.19 -4.00
N ALA A 9 -24.66 -6.17 -4.84
CA ALA A 9 -25.62 -6.25 -5.92
C ALA A 9 -25.14 -7.13 -7.09
N ASN A 10 -23.85 -7.25 -7.34
CA ASN A 10 -23.30 -8.12 -8.38
C ASN A 10 -23.20 -9.59 -7.92
N TYR A 11 -22.98 -9.85 -6.64
CA TYR A 11 -22.92 -11.20 -6.09
C TYR A 11 -24.30 -11.87 -6.07
N ALA A 12 -25.36 -11.13 -5.73
CA ALA A 12 -26.72 -11.66 -5.67
C ALA A 12 -27.32 -12.06 -7.05
N LYS A 13 -26.75 -11.57 -8.16
CA LYS A 13 -27.22 -11.87 -9.52
C LYS A 13 -26.72 -13.18 -10.10
N THR A 14 -25.69 -13.79 -9.54
CA THR A 14 -25.05 -15.00 -10.09
C THR A 14 -25.40 -16.29 -9.35
N HIS A 15 -26.10 -16.23 -8.20
CA HIS A 15 -26.34 -17.40 -7.35
C HIS A 15 -27.79 -17.56 -6.89
N SER A 16 -28.74 -17.47 -7.81
CA SER A 16 -30.12 -17.90 -7.54
C SER A 16 -30.31 -19.36 -8.01
N GLY A 17 -30.14 -20.31 -7.13
CA GLY A 17 -30.53 -21.70 -7.39
C GLY A 17 -29.76 -22.66 -6.51
N ASP A 18 -30.46 -23.19 -5.57
CA ASP A 18 -30.34 -24.46 -4.83
C ASP A 18 -29.97 -24.33 -3.34
N ASP A 19 -30.98 -24.75 -2.54
CA ASP A 19 -31.02 -24.75 -1.08
C ASP A 19 -30.32 -26.01 -0.56
N SER A 20 -29.01 -26.06 -0.54
CA SER A 20 -28.23 -27.04 0.21
C SER A 20 -27.23 -26.28 1.08
N GLY A 21 -27.41 -26.34 2.41
CA GLY A 21 -26.70 -25.61 3.44
C GLY A 21 -25.19 -25.52 3.22
N ILE A 22 -24.77 -24.45 2.57
CA ILE A 22 -23.39 -24.03 2.51
C ILE A 22 -23.19 -23.20 3.77
N ASP A 23 -22.36 -23.73 4.65
CA ASP A 23 -21.74 -22.94 5.71
C ASP A 23 -20.99 -21.80 4.98
N MET A 24 -21.64 -20.64 4.87
CA MET A 24 -21.04 -19.46 4.27
C MET A 24 -20.00 -18.99 5.28
N ASP A 25 -18.78 -19.51 5.20
CA ASP A 25 -17.63 -18.78 5.68
C ASP A 25 -17.72 -17.39 5.03
N GLU A 26 -18.11 -16.41 5.82
CA GLU A 26 -18.31 -15.03 5.40
C GLU A 26 -16.97 -14.57 4.83
N ILE A 27 -16.88 -14.48 3.50
CA ILE A 27 -15.65 -14.01 2.84
C ILE A 27 -15.37 -12.62 3.37
N MET A 28 -14.42 -12.54 4.31
CA MET A 28 -14.02 -11.28 4.95
C MET A 28 -13.11 -10.51 4.01
N VAL A 29 -13.67 -9.50 3.36
CA VAL A 29 -12.89 -8.56 2.54
C VAL A 29 -12.23 -7.53 3.44
N SER A 30 -10.92 -7.54 3.50
CA SER A 30 -10.11 -6.62 4.29
C SER A 30 -9.68 -5.40 3.48
N GLN A 31 -9.83 -4.19 4.04
CA GLN A 31 -9.25 -2.96 3.53
C GLN A 31 -7.79 -2.87 3.97
N LEU A 32 -6.93 -2.36 3.09
CA LEU A 32 -5.51 -2.19 3.38
C LEU A 32 -4.93 -0.97 2.67
N PHE A 33 -3.79 -0.49 3.19
CA PHE A 33 -3.00 0.55 2.57
C PHE A 33 -1.62 0.03 2.22
N ILE A 34 -1.17 0.32 0.99
CA ILE A 34 0.12 -0.11 0.44
C ILE A 34 0.93 1.13 0.08
N GLY A 35 2.13 1.25 0.65
CA GLY A 35 3.12 2.23 0.21
C GLY A 35 3.82 1.75 -1.05
N LEU A 36 3.95 2.62 -2.04
CA LEU A 36 4.73 2.41 -3.25
C LEU A 36 5.93 3.35 -3.26
N GLY A 37 7.11 2.82 -3.59
CA GLY A 37 8.34 3.61 -3.69
C GLY A 37 9.28 3.09 -4.80
N ALA A 38 9.88 3.99 -5.57
CA ALA A 38 10.92 3.66 -6.54
C ALA A 38 11.81 4.86 -6.82
N ASN A 39 13.13 4.64 -7.01
CA ASN A 39 14.04 5.67 -7.50
C ASN A 39 14.95 5.20 -8.64
N LEU A 40 14.75 3.95 -9.10
CA LEU A 40 15.37 3.38 -10.28
C LEU A 40 14.27 2.93 -11.25
N THR A 41 14.62 2.96 -12.55
CA THR A 41 13.73 2.44 -13.61
C THR A 41 13.89 0.93 -13.71
N PRO A 42 12.80 0.13 -13.60
CA PRO A 42 12.88 -1.31 -13.84
C PRO A 42 13.19 -1.61 -15.32
N ASP A 43 13.79 -2.77 -15.58
CA ASP A 43 14.07 -3.22 -16.95
C ASP A 43 12.77 -3.31 -17.76
N GLY A 44 12.81 -2.75 -19.00
CA GLY A 44 11.66 -2.75 -19.90
C GLY A 44 10.66 -1.61 -19.71
N TYR A 45 10.91 -0.68 -18.79
CA TYR A 45 10.09 0.51 -18.56
C TYR A 45 10.87 1.79 -18.89
N ALA A 46 10.18 2.87 -19.23
CA ALA A 46 10.82 4.14 -19.56
C ALA A 46 11.09 5.03 -18.34
N SER A 47 10.42 4.76 -17.19
CA SER A 47 10.58 5.54 -15.97
C SER A 47 10.20 4.75 -14.72
N PRO A 48 10.64 5.19 -13.51
CA PRO A 48 10.16 4.61 -12.24
C PRO A 48 8.62 4.66 -12.13
N ARG A 49 7.99 5.74 -12.64
CA ARG A 49 6.52 5.92 -12.65
C ARG A 49 5.82 4.81 -13.45
N GLU A 50 6.30 4.52 -14.66
CA GLU A 50 5.74 3.43 -15.47
C GLU A 50 5.86 2.07 -14.77
N GLY A 51 7.02 1.80 -14.17
CA GLY A 51 7.22 0.59 -13.36
C GLY A 51 6.24 0.49 -12.20
N CYS A 52 6.05 1.57 -11.44
CA CYS A 52 5.09 1.61 -10.33
C CYS A 52 3.63 1.42 -10.80
N VAL A 53 3.23 2.08 -11.90
CA VAL A 53 1.87 1.91 -12.47
C VAL A 53 1.64 0.48 -12.93
N ALA A 54 2.63 -0.16 -13.56
CA ALA A 54 2.55 -1.56 -13.94
C ALA A 54 2.47 -2.49 -12.72
N ALA A 55 3.20 -2.18 -11.63
CA ALA A 55 3.13 -2.92 -10.38
C ALA A 55 1.75 -2.81 -9.71
N VAL A 56 1.13 -1.61 -9.71
CA VAL A 56 -0.24 -1.41 -9.25
C VAL A 56 -1.22 -2.28 -10.04
N SER A 57 -1.06 -2.35 -11.36
CA SER A 57 -1.90 -3.21 -12.21
C SER A 57 -1.72 -4.70 -11.92
N ALA A 58 -0.51 -5.11 -11.51
CA ALA A 58 -0.21 -6.50 -11.15
C ALA A 58 -0.78 -6.94 -9.79
N LEU A 59 -1.26 -6.01 -8.94
CA LEU A 59 -1.87 -6.34 -7.64
C LEU A 59 -3.07 -7.29 -7.82
N ALA A 60 -3.90 -7.06 -8.82
CA ALA A 60 -5.08 -7.88 -9.09
C ALA A 60 -4.73 -9.35 -9.44
N ASP A 61 -3.60 -9.58 -10.12
CA ASP A 61 -3.10 -10.95 -10.43
C ASP A 61 -2.78 -11.73 -9.16
N GLU A 62 -2.51 -11.03 -8.05
CA GLU A 62 -2.14 -11.58 -6.74
C GLU A 62 -3.29 -11.54 -5.71
N GLY A 63 -4.52 -11.21 -6.13
CA GLY A 63 -5.70 -11.18 -5.27
C GLY A 63 -5.83 -9.91 -4.41
N VAL A 64 -5.15 -8.82 -4.80
CA VAL A 64 -5.24 -7.51 -4.14
C VAL A 64 -5.85 -6.51 -5.12
N TYR A 65 -7.00 -5.96 -4.78
CA TYR A 65 -7.82 -5.15 -5.69
C TYR A 65 -7.75 -3.67 -5.32
N LEU A 66 -7.20 -2.84 -6.22
CA LEU A 66 -7.06 -1.41 -6.02
C LEU A 66 -8.43 -0.73 -5.89
N SER A 67 -8.61 0.07 -4.84
CA SER A 67 -9.77 0.94 -4.63
C SER A 67 -9.49 2.39 -5.00
N ALA A 68 -8.32 2.91 -4.60
CA ALA A 68 -7.87 4.25 -4.90
C ALA A 68 -6.34 4.34 -4.93
N LEU A 69 -5.81 5.36 -5.61
CA LEU A 69 -4.39 5.68 -5.64
C LEU A 69 -4.23 7.19 -5.38
N SER A 70 -3.34 7.55 -4.47
CA SER A 70 -2.99 8.95 -4.21
C SER A 70 -2.32 9.63 -5.40
N HIS A 71 -2.13 10.94 -5.34
CA HIS A 71 -1.14 11.58 -6.20
C HIS A 71 0.26 11.00 -5.98
N TRP A 72 1.12 11.18 -6.97
CA TRP A 72 2.52 10.83 -6.87
C TRP A 72 3.31 11.94 -6.19
N TYR A 73 4.23 11.57 -5.33
CA TYR A 73 5.12 12.48 -4.59
C TYR A 73 6.58 12.14 -4.89
N GLU A 74 7.41 13.16 -5.02
CA GLU A 74 8.86 13.02 -5.03
C GLU A 74 9.42 13.34 -3.65
N SER A 75 10.30 12.48 -3.12
CA SER A 75 11.00 12.72 -1.85
C SER A 75 12.50 12.50 -1.96
N ALA A 76 13.27 13.32 -1.23
CA ALA A 76 14.70 13.09 -1.09
C ALA A 76 14.99 11.77 -0.35
N PRO A 77 16.10 11.07 -0.65
CA PRO A 77 16.54 9.91 0.11
C PRO A 77 16.71 10.22 1.61
N VAL A 78 16.34 9.25 2.48
CA VAL A 78 16.53 9.35 3.93
C VAL A 78 17.37 8.15 4.40
N PRO A 79 18.63 8.37 4.89
CA PRO A 79 19.34 9.64 5.00
C PRO A 79 19.66 10.28 3.64
N ILE A 80 19.90 11.59 3.62
CA ILE A 80 20.28 12.33 2.39
C ILE A 80 21.52 11.68 1.78
N SER A 81 21.47 11.43 0.46
CA SER A 81 22.54 10.80 -0.33
C SER A 81 22.47 11.26 -1.79
N ASP A 82 23.45 10.89 -2.59
CA ASP A 82 23.50 11.19 -4.04
C ASP A 82 22.55 10.33 -4.90
N GLN A 83 21.70 9.52 -4.27
CA GLN A 83 20.70 8.73 -4.99
C GLN A 83 19.64 9.65 -5.65
N PRO A 84 19.04 9.23 -6.76
CA PRO A 84 17.88 9.93 -7.31
C PRO A 84 16.75 10.03 -6.26
N TRP A 85 15.93 11.07 -6.37
CA TRP A 85 14.73 11.20 -5.55
C TRP A 85 13.80 10.04 -5.78
N TYR A 86 13.13 9.63 -4.72
CA TYR A 86 12.13 8.58 -4.77
C TYR A 86 10.81 9.12 -5.31
N LEU A 87 10.16 8.37 -6.16
CA LEU A 87 8.76 8.52 -6.50
C LEU A 87 7.95 7.66 -5.53
N ASN A 88 6.96 8.25 -4.86
CA ASN A 88 6.14 7.57 -3.86
C ASN A 88 4.66 7.81 -4.11
N ALA A 89 3.83 6.86 -3.71
CA ALA A 89 2.38 6.97 -3.60
C ALA A 89 1.86 6.02 -2.51
N VAL A 90 0.59 6.17 -2.15
CA VAL A 90 -0.14 5.18 -1.36
C VAL A 90 -1.32 4.67 -2.18
N ALA A 91 -1.52 3.36 -2.19
CA ALA A 91 -2.69 2.71 -2.73
C ALA A 91 -3.60 2.25 -1.58
N GLU A 92 -4.90 2.54 -1.70
CA GLU A 92 -5.95 1.88 -0.96
C GLU A 92 -6.42 0.67 -1.77
N ALA A 93 -6.54 -0.47 -1.12
CA ALA A 93 -6.93 -1.71 -1.78
C ALA A 93 -7.82 -2.57 -0.86
N THR A 94 -8.40 -3.62 -1.45
CA THR A 94 -9.15 -4.66 -0.75
C THR A 94 -8.63 -6.04 -1.13
N THR A 95 -8.75 -7.01 -0.22
CA THR A 95 -8.34 -8.40 -0.47
C THR A 95 -9.14 -9.38 0.40
N GLU A 96 -9.24 -10.62 -0.06
CA GLU A 96 -9.74 -11.77 0.73
C GLU A 96 -8.58 -12.56 1.38
N LEU A 97 -7.33 -12.20 1.08
CA LEU A 97 -6.15 -12.80 1.69
C LEU A 97 -5.99 -12.32 3.14
N ASP A 98 -5.38 -13.13 3.98
CA ASP A 98 -4.87 -12.66 5.26
C ASP A 98 -3.65 -11.71 5.10
N ALA A 99 -3.25 -11.05 6.18
CA ALA A 99 -2.18 -10.05 6.14
C ALA A 99 -0.82 -10.65 5.74
N ALA A 100 -0.50 -11.88 6.18
CA ALA A 100 0.75 -12.55 5.84
C ALA A 100 0.80 -12.97 4.36
N SER A 101 -0.30 -13.52 3.84
CA SER A 101 -0.47 -13.88 2.43
C SER A 101 -0.42 -12.63 1.54
N THR A 102 -1.01 -11.52 1.98
CA THR A 102 -0.95 -10.22 1.31
C THR A 102 0.49 -9.71 1.23
N LEU A 103 1.23 -9.70 2.35
CA LEU A 103 2.63 -9.30 2.36
C LEU A 103 3.48 -10.18 1.42
N ALA A 104 3.22 -11.50 1.39
CA ALA A 104 3.87 -12.42 0.48
C ALA A 104 3.54 -12.12 -1.01
N ALA A 105 2.31 -11.70 -1.31
CA ALA A 105 1.88 -11.25 -2.63
C ALA A 105 2.65 -10.00 -3.07
N LEU A 106 2.74 -8.97 -2.22
CA LEU A 106 3.53 -7.77 -2.49
C LEU A 106 5.00 -8.11 -2.79
N HIS A 107 5.61 -8.99 -2.01
CA HIS A 107 6.98 -9.46 -2.25
C HIS A 107 7.13 -10.25 -3.56
N ARG A 108 6.08 -10.96 -4.05
CA ARG A 108 6.13 -11.61 -5.38
C ARG A 108 6.15 -10.59 -6.50
N ILE A 109 5.34 -9.54 -6.39
CA ILE A 109 5.32 -8.44 -7.35
C ILE A 109 6.68 -7.74 -7.39
N GLU A 110 7.26 -7.38 -6.24
CA GLU A 110 8.58 -6.75 -6.18
C GLU A 110 9.66 -7.58 -6.90
N ARG A 111 9.68 -8.91 -6.65
CA ARG A 111 10.61 -9.82 -7.35
C ARG A 111 10.39 -9.84 -8.87
N ARG A 112 9.12 -9.83 -9.32
CA ARG A 112 8.76 -9.77 -10.75
C ARG A 112 9.29 -8.52 -11.44
N PHE A 113 9.36 -7.39 -10.71
CA PHE A 113 9.88 -6.11 -11.19
C PHE A 113 11.39 -5.95 -10.99
N GLY A 114 12.10 -7.02 -10.62
CA GLY A 114 13.57 -7.03 -10.54
C GLY A 114 14.13 -6.51 -9.21
N ARG A 115 13.32 -6.44 -8.13
CA ARG A 115 13.85 -6.10 -6.82
C ARG A 115 14.84 -7.17 -6.35
N ILE A 116 16.09 -6.75 -6.17
CA ILE A 116 17.12 -7.53 -5.50
C ILE A 116 17.23 -7.02 -4.07
N ARG A 117 17.14 -7.90 -3.07
CA ARG A 117 17.38 -7.53 -1.66
C ARG A 117 18.85 -7.21 -1.50
N ALA A 118 19.17 -5.93 -1.44
CA ALA A 118 20.51 -5.37 -1.21
C ALA A 118 20.60 -4.79 0.21
N GLU A 119 21.62 -3.97 0.45
CA GLU A 119 21.81 -3.27 1.70
C GLU A 119 20.62 -2.36 2.08
N ARG A 120 20.51 -2.08 3.38
CA ARG A 120 19.49 -1.18 3.92
C ARG A 120 19.61 0.21 3.27
N ASN A 121 18.50 0.81 2.84
CA ASN A 121 18.43 2.11 2.13
C ASN A 121 19.11 2.15 0.75
N ALA A 122 19.39 1.01 0.11
CA ALA A 122 19.83 0.98 -1.28
C ALA A 122 18.75 1.51 -2.23
N ALA A 123 19.18 2.04 -3.38
CA ALA A 123 18.28 2.43 -4.46
C ALA A 123 17.44 1.24 -4.94
N ARG A 124 16.17 1.49 -5.31
CA ARG A 124 15.19 0.43 -5.57
C ARG A 124 14.41 0.68 -6.85
N VAL A 125 14.22 -0.38 -7.60
CA VAL A 125 13.34 -0.37 -8.78
C VAL A 125 11.85 -0.37 -8.38
N LEU A 126 11.51 -1.02 -7.26
CA LEU A 126 10.17 -1.06 -6.68
C LEU A 126 10.25 -1.45 -5.21
N ASP A 127 9.48 -0.79 -4.38
CA ASP A 127 9.23 -1.09 -2.97
C ASP A 127 7.72 -1.09 -2.72
N LEU A 128 7.17 -2.17 -2.18
CA LEU A 128 5.76 -2.29 -1.82
C LEU A 128 5.67 -2.64 -0.33
N ASP A 129 5.35 -1.65 0.49
CA ASP A 129 5.20 -1.80 1.94
C ASP A 129 3.71 -1.98 2.32
N LEU A 130 3.35 -3.04 3.05
CA LEU A 130 2.04 -3.15 3.69
C LEU A 130 2.01 -2.19 4.88
N LEU A 131 1.29 -1.07 4.74
CA LEU A 131 1.26 0.01 5.72
C LEU A 131 0.27 -0.27 6.87
N ASP A 132 -0.94 -0.66 6.50
CA ASP A 132 -2.04 -1.00 7.41
C ASP A 132 -2.90 -2.08 6.76
N PHE A 133 -3.45 -2.96 7.57
CA PHE A 133 -4.33 -4.05 7.16
C PHE A 133 -5.51 -4.12 8.12
N ALA A 134 -6.67 -3.59 7.73
CA ALA A 134 -7.91 -3.59 8.50
C ALA A 134 -7.72 -3.09 9.96
N SER A 135 -6.84 -2.10 10.16
CA SER A 135 -6.43 -1.58 11.48
C SER A 135 -5.85 -2.65 12.43
N MET A 136 -5.32 -3.74 11.88
CA MET A 136 -4.68 -4.81 12.63
C MET A 136 -3.40 -4.32 13.32
N VAL A 137 -3.20 -4.74 14.56
CA VAL A 137 -1.94 -4.56 15.30
C VAL A 137 -1.26 -5.91 15.42
N SER A 138 -0.01 -6.00 14.97
CA SER A 138 0.83 -7.21 15.04
C SER A 138 2.28 -6.83 15.31
N ASP A 139 2.94 -7.55 16.21
CA ASP A 139 4.37 -7.46 16.54
C ASP A 139 5.14 -8.74 16.17
N ALA A 140 4.53 -9.61 15.35
CA ALA A 140 5.18 -10.83 14.90
C ALA A 140 6.42 -10.50 14.05
N SER A 141 7.50 -11.27 14.23
CA SER A 141 8.80 -10.99 13.61
C SER A 141 8.80 -10.92 12.07
N ASP A 142 7.81 -11.57 11.45
CA ASP A 142 7.60 -11.64 9.99
C ASP A 142 6.46 -10.75 9.48
N LEU A 143 5.67 -10.18 10.40
CA LEU A 143 4.54 -9.30 10.07
C LEU A 143 4.30 -8.25 11.16
N VAL A 144 4.92 -7.08 11.03
CA VAL A 144 4.70 -5.95 11.95
C VAL A 144 3.69 -4.98 11.34
N LEU A 145 2.55 -4.77 12.02
CA LEU A 145 1.48 -3.87 11.61
C LEU A 145 1.00 -2.99 12.79
N PRO A 146 0.66 -1.73 12.54
CA PRO A 146 0.92 -0.99 11.30
C PRO A 146 2.42 -0.94 11.00
N HIS A 147 2.80 -0.64 9.75
CA HIS A 147 4.22 -0.59 9.36
C HIS A 147 5.03 0.27 10.35
N PRO A 148 6.13 -0.23 10.94
CA PRO A 148 6.76 0.35 12.14
C PRO A 148 7.23 1.81 11.98
N ARG A 149 7.50 2.26 10.77
CA ARG A 149 7.97 3.62 10.46
C ARG A 149 6.95 4.48 9.72
N LEU A 150 5.69 4.02 9.62
CA LEU A 150 4.63 4.74 8.91
C LEU A 150 4.48 6.17 9.46
N HIS A 151 4.40 6.30 10.77
CA HIS A 151 4.11 7.54 11.48
C HIS A 151 5.25 8.58 11.48
N GLU A 152 6.42 8.22 10.96
CA GLU A 152 7.61 9.08 10.90
C GLU A 152 7.88 9.64 9.49
N ARG A 153 7.18 9.14 8.46
CA ARG A 153 7.55 9.34 7.06
C ARG A 153 6.58 10.26 6.33
N ALA A 154 7.04 11.43 5.90
CA ALA A 154 6.24 12.37 5.11
C ALA A 154 5.69 11.74 3.82
N PHE A 155 6.52 10.93 3.13
CA PHE A 155 6.16 10.29 1.87
C PHE A 155 5.16 9.13 2.01
N VAL A 156 4.79 8.78 3.25
CA VAL A 156 3.68 7.87 3.58
C VAL A 156 2.49 8.67 4.09
N LEU A 157 2.70 9.57 5.07
CA LEU A 157 1.62 10.28 5.75
C LEU A 157 0.85 11.23 4.84
N LEU A 158 1.56 11.98 3.95
CA LEU A 158 0.88 12.92 3.05
C LEU A 158 -0.03 12.21 2.05
N PRO A 159 0.42 11.20 1.28
CA PRO A 159 -0.44 10.49 0.37
C PRO A 159 -1.52 9.63 1.08
N LEU A 160 -1.26 9.09 2.28
CA LEU A 160 -2.27 8.38 3.07
C LEU A 160 -3.36 9.34 3.56
N GLY A 161 -2.99 10.53 4.06
CA GLY A 161 -3.94 11.55 4.49
C GLY A 161 -4.80 12.12 3.37
N GLU A 162 -4.32 12.07 2.13
CA GLU A 162 -5.09 12.40 0.93
C GLU A 162 -6.20 11.37 0.67
N LEU A 163 -5.89 10.07 0.79
CA LEU A 163 -6.86 8.99 0.55
C LEU A 163 -7.84 8.82 1.70
N CYS A 164 -7.35 8.90 2.93
CA CYS A 164 -8.14 8.64 4.13
C CYS A 164 -7.87 9.72 5.19
N PRO A 165 -8.50 10.91 5.06
CA PRO A 165 -8.25 12.04 5.97
C PRO A 165 -8.70 11.78 7.41
N ASP A 166 -9.55 10.81 7.64
CA ASP A 166 -10.07 10.40 8.96
C ASP A 166 -9.32 9.18 9.52
N TRP A 167 -8.24 8.72 8.86
CA TRP A 167 -7.48 7.57 9.34
C TRP A 167 -6.82 7.86 10.69
N VAL A 168 -6.89 6.87 11.57
CA VAL A 168 -6.29 6.90 12.91
C VAL A 168 -5.28 5.77 13.01
N HIS A 169 -4.08 6.09 13.50
CA HIS A 169 -3.02 5.11 13.65
C HIS A 169 -3.43 4.00 14.65
N PRO A 170 -3.53 2.73 14.23
CA PRO A 170 -4.14 1.65 15.03
C PRO A 170 -3.49 1.43 16.39
N LEU A 171 -2.17 1.62 16.47
CA LEU A 171 -1.42 1.37 17.72
C LEU A 171 -1.41 2.59 18.65
N SER A 172 -1.27 3.82 18.13
CA SER A 172 -1.12 5.02 18.97
C SER A 172 -2.42 5.78 19.20
N GLY A 173 -3.45 5.56 18.37
CA GLY A 173 -4.70 6.31 18.40
C GLY A 173 -4.59 7.76 17.90
N ILE A 174 -3.47 8.15 17.28
CA ILE A 174 -3.24 9.52 16.79
C ILE A 174 -3.86 9.64 15.39
N ALA A 175 -4.63 10.72 15.17
CA ALA A 175 -5.21 11.01 13.86
C ALA A 175 -4.15 11.35 12.82
N ILE A 176 -4.39 10.99 11.55
CA ILE A 176 -3.45 11.24 10.44
C ILE A 176 -3.07 12.72 10.32
N GLN A 177 -4.00 13.63 10.54
CA GLN A 177 -3.77 15.07 10.47
C GLN A 177 -2.77 15.55 11.55
N ASP A 178 -2.86 15.00 12.75
CA ASP A 178 -1.93 15.30 13.84
C ASP A 178 -0.54 14.72 13.54
N LEU A 179 -0.46 13.48 13.01
CA LEU A 179 0.80 12.89 12.58
C LEU A 179 1.48 13.71 11.49
N ILE A 180 0.72 14.24 10.52
CA ILE A 180 1.25 15.13 9.47
C ILE A 180 1.88 16.39 10.07
N THR A 181 1.29 16.98 11.13
CA THR A 181 1.88 18.14 11.80
C THR A 181 3.17 17.83 12.57
N MET A 182 3.39 16.56 12.93
CA MET A 182 4.57 16.08 13.65
C MET A 182 5.74 15.71 12.72
N ILE A 183 5.54 15.73 11.39
CA ILE A 183 6.60 15.40 10.43
C ILE A 183 7.79 16.33 10.62
N PRO A 184 9.03 15.81 10.78
CA PRO A 184 10.24 16.63 10.82
C PRO A 184 10.39 17.53 9.60
N ALA A 185 10.71 18.79 9.81
CA ALA A 185 10.78 19.81 8.74
C ALA A 185 11.92 19.58 7.73
N ASP A 186 12.85 18.68 8.01
CA ASP A 186 13.97 18.31 7.14
C ASP A 186 13.62 17.28 6.07
N GLN A 187 12.44 16.68 6.14
CA GLN A 187 11.96 15.76 5.10
C GLN A 187 11.51 16.54 3.86
N GLN A 188 12.32 16.46 2.81
CA GLN A 188 12.03 17.13 1.53
C GLN A 188 11.08 16.28 0.70
N ILE A 189 9.89 16.79 0.43
CA ILE A 189 8.84 16.14 -0.35
C ILE A 189 8.03 17.17 -1.14
N ARG A 190 7.58 16.80 -2.33
CA ARG A 190 6.72 17.62 -3.20
C ARG A 190 5.83 16.74 -4.07
N LEU A 191 4.75 17.30 -4.60
CA LEU A 191 3.96 16.63 -5.64
C LEU A 191 4.83 16.41 -6.89
N ALA A 192 4.74 15.22 -7.44
CA ALA A 192 5.40 14.90 -8.70
C ALA A 192 4.59 15.47 -9.88
N GLY A 193 5.28 16.14 -10.82
CA GLY A 193 4.69 16.69 -12.02
C GLY A 193 4.14 15.64 -13.01
#